data_781741fcf14e9aa7fc28e50c4e5c07e6
#
_entry.id   781741fcf14e9aa7fc28e50c4e5c07e6
#
_cell.length_a   1.000
_cell.length_b   1.000
_cell.length_c   1.000
_cell.angle_alpha   90.00
_cell.angle_beta   90.00
_cell.angle_gamma   90.00
#
_symmetry.space_group_name_H-M   'P 1'
#
loop_
_entity.id
_entity.type
_entity.pdbx_description
1 polymer ?
#
loop_
_entity_poly.entity_id
_entity_poly.type
_entity_poly.pdbx_seq_one_letter_code
_entity_poly.pdbx_strand_id
1 'polypeptide(L)'
;MYTSAHGGFRVDLGKYFRSGWEANFARILTNLGLQWEYEPTTFQLNESMSYTPDFYVHDENVYYEVKGRMDEKSKTQLTLMKSVHPEVRLELIDDAKYRELRVQFKDQVAWEGK
;
A
#
# COMPACT_ATOMS: atom_id res chain seq x y z
N MET A 1 18.13 16.65 3.97
CA MET A 1 17.13 16.17 4.91
C MET A 1 16.23 15.14 4.26
N TYR A 2 16.17 14.01 4.83
CA TYR A 2 15.36 12.93 4.32
C TYR A 2 13.87 13.22 4.52
N THR A 3 13.04 12.88 3.54
CA THR A 3 11.59 12.99 3.67
C THR A 3 10.95 11.63 3.40
N SER A 4 9.74 11.44 3.95
CA SER A 4 9.00 10.20 3.77
C SER A 4 8.46 10.03 2.36
N ALA A 5 8.53 11.07 1.52
CA ALA A 5 8.12 10.95 0.12
C ALA A 5 9.10 10.13 -0.70
N HIS A 6 10.30 9.96 -0.21
CA HIS A 6 11.36 9.29 -0.96
C HIS A 6 11.36 7.79 -0.73
N GLY A 7 11.71 7.03 -1.77
CA GLY A 7 11.97 5.62 -1.65
C GLY A 7 13.26 5.36 -0.91
N GLY A 8 13.39 4.17 -0.36
CA GLY A 8 14.60 3.77 0.32
C GLY A 8 14.39 2.55 1.18
N PHE A 9 15.50 1.98 1.64
CA PHE A 9 15.48 0.83 2.52
C PHE A 9 15.12 1.27 3.94
N ARG A 10 14.23 0.51 4.59
CA ARG A 10 13.86 0.76 6.00
C ARG A 10 14.41 -0.36 6.86
N VAL A 11 15.35 0.00 7.73
CA VAL A 11 16.06 -0.98 8.58
C VAL A 11 15.07 -1.73 9.48
N ASP A 12 14.11 -1.01 10.06
CA ASP A 12 13.16 -1.62 11.00
C ASP A 12 12.23 -2.63 10.30
N LEU A 13 12.00 -2.46 8.99
CA LEU A 13 11.13 -3.35 8.24
C LEU A 13 11.93 -4.37 7.41
N GLY A 14 13.23 -4.16 7.27
CA GLY A 14 14.10 -5.05 6.50
C GLY A 14 13.81 -5.07 5.01
N LYS A 15 13.24 -3.99 4.47
CA LYS A 15 12.82 -3.94 3.08
C LYS A 15 12.96 -2.53 2.50
N TYR A 16 13.04 -2.48 1.19
CA TYR A 16 12.95 -1.24 0.44
C TYR A 16 11.48 -0.91 0.21
N PHE A 17 11.10 0.36 0.39
CA PHE A 17 9.76 0.86 0.08
C PHE A 17 9.86 2.05 -0.84
N ARG A 18 8.87 2.25 -1.70
CA ARG A 18 8.87 3.32 -2.68
C ARG A 18 8.54 4.68 -2.05
N SER A 19 7.87 4.68 -0.91
CA SER A 19 7.50 5.92 -0.23
C SER A 19 7.39 5.70 1.27
N GLY A 20 7.42 6.81 2.01
CA GLY A 20 7.20 6.77 3.45
C GLY A 20 5.80 6.35 3.83
N TRP A 21 4.81 6.69 2.99
CA TRP A 21 3.43 6.27 3.23
C TRP A 21 3.32 4.75 3.25
N GLU A 22 3.95 4.09 2.29
CA GLU A 22 3.94 2.63 2.21
C GLU A 22 4.68 2.03 3.40
N ALA A 23 5.84 2.60 3.76
CA ALA A 23 6.60 2.12 4.92
C ALA A 23 5.77 2.25 6.20
N ASN A 24 5.09 3.39 6.38
CA ASN A 24 4.24 3.58 7.56
C ASN A 24 3.07 2.60 7.59
N PHE A 25 2.49 2.31 6.43
CA PHE A 25 1.41 1.32 6.37
C PHE A 25 1.92 -0.06 6.77
N ALA A 26 3.13 -0.42 6.32
CA ALA A 26 3.76 -1.68 6.73
C ALA A 26 3.97 -1.73 8.24
N ARG A 27 4.37 -0.62 8.85
CA ARG A 27 4.54 -0.54 10.30
C ARG A 27 3.22 -0.73 11.05
N ILE A 28 2.14 -0.18 10.49
CA ILE A 28 0.81 -0.37 11.06
C ILE A 28 0.42 -1.85 11.02
N LEU A 29 0.58 -2.49 9.86
CA LEU A 29 0.25 -3.91 9.70
C LEU A 29 1.06 -4.77 10.67
N THR A 30 2.34 -4.46 10.83
CA THR A 30 3.21 -5.17 11.76
C THR A 30 2.77 -4.96 13.19
N ASN A 31 2.41 -3.73 13.56
CA ASN A 31 1.92 -3.41 14.89
C ASN A 31 0.65 -4.17 15.23
N LEU A 32 -0.22 -4.38 14.23
CA LEU A 32 -1.45 -5.12 14.40
C LEU A 32 -1.25 -6.65 14.40
N GLY A 33 -0.01 -7.10 14.20
CA GLY A 33 0.28 -8.54 14.19
C GLY A 33 -0.15 -9.25 12.92
N LEU A 34 -0.41 -8.51 11.85
CA LEU A 34 -0.86 -9.09 10.59
C LEU A 34 0.32 -9.50 9.73
N GLN A 35 0.20 -10.64 9.06
CA GLN A 35 1.20 -11.09 8.10
C GLN A 35 0.95 -10.44 6.75
N TRP A 36 1.96 -9.79 6.22
CA TRP A 36 1.83 -9.04 4.97
C TRP A 36 3.02 -9.30 4.06
N GLU A 37 2.80 -9.06 2.78
CA GLU A 37 3.85 -9.07 1.76
C GLU A 37 3.76 -7.79 0.95
N TYR A 38 4.91 -7.29 0.54
CA TYR A 38 5.01 -6.06 -0.25
C TYR A 38 5.16 -6.44 -1.73
N GLU A 39 4.22 -5.97 -2.57
CA GLU A 39 4.20 -6.18 -4.02
C GLU A 39 4.37 -7.65 -4.44
N PRO A 40 3.63 -8.58 -3.84
CA PRO A 40 3.86 -10.00 -4.11
C PRO A 40 3.29 -10.50 -5.42
N THR A 41 2.29 -9.83 -5.99
CA THR A 41 1.52 -10.35 -7.12
C THR A 41 1.29 -9.28 -8.17
N THR A 42 1.54 -9.60 -9.42
CA THR A 42 1.22 -8.74 -10.55
C THR A 42 0.04 -9.34 -11.30
N PHE A 43 -1.02 -8.56 -11.45
CA PHE A 43 -2.23 -8.97 -12.17
C PHE A 43 -2.20 -8.44 -13.58
N GLN A 44 -2.46 -9.31 -14.54
CA GLN A 44 -2.58 -8.90 -15.93
C GLN A 44 -3.99 -8.33 -16.14
N LEU A 45 -4.09 -7.12 -16.69
CA LEU A 45 -5.37 -6.45 -16.88
C LEU A 45 -5.86 -6.52 -18.33
N ASN A 46 -4.93 -6.44 -19.28
CA ASN A 46 -5.18 -6.63 -20.70
C ASN A 46 -3.84 -6.91 -21.37
N GLU A 47 -3.79 -6.88 -22.70
CA GLU A 47 -2.58 -7.26 -23.44
C GLU A 47 -1.37 -6.38 -23.10
N SER A 48 -1.61 -5.12 -22.73
CA SER A 48 -0.52 -4.15 -22.55
C SER A 48 -0.43 -3.59 -21.13
N MET A 49 -1.36 -3.92 -20.24
CA MET A 49 -1.40 -3.32 -18.92
C MET A 49 -1.46 -4.37 -17.81
N SER A 50 -0.64 -4.15 -16.80
CA SER A 50 -0.64 -4.96 -15.59
C SER A 50 -0.71 -4.06 -14.37
N TYR A 51 -0.92 -4.66 -13.20
CA TYR A 51 -1.06 -3.91 -11.96
C TYR A 51 -0.53 -4.73 -10.80
N THR A 52 0.30 -4.10 -9.97
CA THR A 52 0.88 -4.74 -8.79
C THR A 52 0.45 -3.94 -7.56
N PRO A 53 -0.54 -4.44 -6.80
CA PRO A 53 -0.92 -3.77 -5.54
C PRO A 53 0.23 -3.73 -4.56
N ASP A 54 0.23 -2.72 -3.68
CA ASP A 54 1.33 -2.51 -2.75
C ASP A 54 1.47 -3.62 -1.72
N PHE A 55 0.36 -4.09 -1.14
CA PHE A 55 0.40 -5.05 -0.03
C PHE A 55 -0.61 -6.15 -0.21
N TYR A 56 -0.26 -7.33 0.27
CA TYR A 56 -1.21 -8.40 0.49
C TYR A 56 -1.19 -8.78 1.98
N VAL A 57 -2.35 -8.84 2.60
CA VAL A 57 -2.48 -9.22 4.01
C VAL A 57 -3.12 -10.60 4.08
N HIS A 58 -2.33 -11.58 4.51
CA HIS A 58 -2.74 -13.00 4.52
C HIS A 58 -3.97 -13.26 5.38
N ASP A 59 -3.95 -12.70 6.59
CA ASP A 59 -5.02 -12.95 7.57
C ASP A 59 -6.40 -12.53 7.06
N GLU A 60 -6.44 -11.50 6.23
CA GLU A 60 -7.68 -10.92 5.71
C GLU A 60 -8.00 -11.37 4.29
N ASN A 61 -7.00 -11.89 3.58
CA ASN A 61 -7.08 -12.16 2.14
C ASN A 61 -7.48 -10.91 1.36
N VAL A 62 -6.77 -9.81 1.63
CA VAL A 62 -7.04 -8.51 1.03
C VAL A 62 -5.74 -7.92 0.51
N TYR A 63 -5.81 -7.32 -0.67
CA TYR A 63 -4.73 -6.48 -1.21
C TYR A 63 -5.02 -5.04 -0.85
N TYR A 64 -3.97 -4.27 -0.58
CA TYR A 64 -4.07 -2.85 -0.27
C TYR A 64 -3.21 -2.04 -1.23
N GLU A 65 -3.77 -0.92 -1.67
CA GLU A 65 -3.05 0.06 -2.47
C GLU A 65 -2.98 1.35 -1.66
N VAL A 66 -1.76 1.85 -1.41
CA VAL A 66 -1.56 3.11 -0.68
C VAL A 66 -1.29 4.19 -1.70
N LYS A 67 -2.27 5.07 -1.92
CA LYS A 67 -2.19 6.05 -3.00
C LYS A 67 -2.86 7.35 -2.58
N GLY A 68 -2.04 8.38 -2.31
CA GLY A 68 -2.57 9.67 -1.92
C GLY A 68 -3.15 10.47 -3.06
N ARG A 69 -2.71 10.20 -4.28
CA ARG A 69 -3.13 10.96 -5.45
C ARG A 69 -3.44 10.01 -6.60
N MET A 70 -4.67 10.10 -7.09
CA MET A 70 -5.11 9.25 -8.20
C MET A 70 -4.91 9.96 -9.52
N ASP A 71 -4.07 9.38 -10.39
CA ASP A 71 -3.95 9.83 -11.76
C ASP A 71 -4.82 8.95 -12.67
N GLU A 72 -4.86 9.28 -13.96
CA GLU A 72 -5.72 8.55 -14.90
C GLU A 72 -5.29 7.10 -15.04
N LYS A 73 -3.99 6.83 -15.03
CA LYS A 73 -3.50 5.47 -15.14
C LYS A 73 -3.95 4.64 -13.94
N SER A 74 -3.85 5.20 -12.74
CA SER A 74 -4.26 4.50 -11.52
C SER A 74 -5.76 4.21 -11.50
N LYS A 75 -6.56 5.19 -11.93
CA LYS A 75 -8.02 5.00 -12.03
C LYS A 75 -8.35 3.87 -13.00
N THR A 76 -7.68 3.84 -14.15
CA THR A 76 -7.89 2.79 -15.16
C THR A 76 -7.51 1.43 -14.58
N GLN A 77 -6.37 1.34 -13.90
CA GLN A 77 -5.92 0.08 -13.31
C GLN A 77 -6.94 -0.44 -12.29
N LEU A 78 -7.43 0.43 -11.41
CA LEU A 78 -8.39 0.02 -10.38
C LEU A 78 -9.74 -0.40 -10.99
N THR A 79 -10.18 0.31 -12.02
CA THR A 79 -11.40 -0.04 -12.74
C THR A 79 -11.27 -1.41 -13.39
N LEU A 80 -10.15 -1.64 -14.08
CA LEU A 80 -9.91 -2.91 -14.75
C LEU A 80 -9.74 -4.06 -13.75
N MET A 81 -9.16 -3.81 -12.58
CA MET A 81 -9.06 -4.84 -11.55
C MET A 81 -10.44 -5.37 -11.17
N LYS A 82 -11.41 -4.49 -10.97
CA LYS A 82 -12.78 -4.90 -10.63
C LYS A 82 -13.43 -5.72 -11.72
N SER A 83 -13.14 -5.35 -12.97
CA SER A 83 -13.76 -5.98 -14.14
C SER A 83 -13.10 -7.32 -14.48
N VAL A 84 -11.77 -7.38 -14.45
CA VAL A 84 -11.01 -8.55 -14.90
C VAL A 84 -10.80 -9.54 -13.76
N HIS A 85 -10.61 -9.05 -12.54
CA HIS A 85 -10.37 -9.89 -11.37
C HIS A 85 -11.37 -9.59 -10.25
N PRO A 86 -12.66 -9.85 -10.49
CA PRO A 86 -13.71 -9.49 -9.50
C PRO A 86 -13.62 -10.27 -8.20
N GLU A 87 -12.91 -11.40 -8.19
CA GLU A 87 -12.74 -12.22 -6.99
C GLU A 87 -11.69 -11.65 -6.05
N VAL A 88 -10.84 -10.72 -6.53
CA VAL A 88 -9.75 -10.15 -5.72
C VAL A 88 -10.27 -9.00 -4.87
N ARG A 89 -10.07 -9.09 -3.56
CA ARG A 89 -10.45 -8.01 -2.65
C ARG A 89 -9.31 -7.00 -2.61
N LEU A 90 -9.62 -5.78 -2.98
CA LEU A 90 -8.65 -4.68 -3.07
C LEU A 90 -9.21 -3.46 -2.34
N GLU A 91 -8.45 -2.96 -1.36
CA GLU A 91 -8.81 -1.78 -0.59
C GLU A 91 -7.84 -0.65 -0.91
N LEU A 92 -8.38 0.54 -1.10
CA LEU A 92 -7.57 1.73 -1.36
C LEU A 92 -7.37 2.50 -0.06
N ILE A 93 -6.11 2.76 0.27
CA ILE A 93 -5.75 3.67 1.36
C ILE A 93 -5.43 5.01 0.72
N ASP A 94 -6.45 5.82 0.57
CA ASP A 94 -6.32 7.14 -0.04
C ASP A 94 -5.86 8.16 1.01
N ASP A 95 -5.79 9.44 0.60
CA ASP A 95 -5.31 10.50 1.47
C ASP A 95 -6.14 10.60 2.76
N ALA A 96 -7.47 10.54 2.65
CA ALA A 96 -8.34 10.65 3.81
C ALA A 96 -8.15 9.47 4.77
N LYS A 97 -8.09 8.26 4.23
CA LYS A 97 -7.88 7.06 5.05
C LYS A 97 -6.50 7.08 5.68
N TYR A 98 -5.48 7.51 4.93
CA TYR A 98 -4.12 7.58 5.47
C TYR A 98 -4.04 8.56 6.64
N ARG A 99 -4.72 9.69 6.55
CA ARG A 99 -4.75 10.67 7.64
C ARG A 99 -5.40 10.09 8.89
N GLU A 100 -6.48 9.32 8.72
CA GLU A 100 -7.12 8.63 9.85
C GLU A 100 -6.15 7.67 10.52
N LEU A 101 -5.45 6.89 9.71
CA LEU A 101 -4.47 5.94 10.22
C LEU A 101 -3.32 6.64 10.94
N ARG A 102 -2.89 7.78 10.42
CA ARG A 102 -1.83 8.56 11.04
C ARG A 102 -2.23 9.01 12.43
N VAL A 103 -3.44 9.54 12.58
CA VAL A 103 -3.95 9.97 13.88
C VAL A 103 -3.97 8.80 14.85
N GLN A 104 -4.38 7.64 14.39
CA GLN A 104 -4.54 6.47 15.23
C GLN A 104 -3.20 5.83 15.62
N PHE A 105 -2.24 5.78 14.70
CA PHE A 105 -1.04 4.97 14.87
C PHE A 105 0.27 5.75 14.99
N LYS A 106 0.27 7.04 14.76
CA LYS A 106 1.52 7.84 14.73
C LYS A 106 2.40 7.61 15.94
N ASP A 107 1.81 7.50 17.11
CA ASP A 107 2.58 7.34 18.35
C ASP A 107 2.79 5.87 18.73
N GLN A 108 2.28 4.95 17.96
CA GLN A 108 2.39 3.51 18.24
C GLN A 108 3.43 2.81 17.37
N VAL A 109 3.87 3.44 16.29
CA VAL A 109 4.86 2.87 15.39
C VAL A 109 5.96 3.89 15.14
N ALA A 110 7.07 3.46 14.54
CA ALA A 110 8.15 4.34 14.15
C ALA A 110 7.77 5.15 12.92
N TRP A 111 6.87 6.10 13.12
CA TRP A 111 6.29 6.90 12.05
C TRP A 111 7.33 7.82 11.43
N GLU A 112 7.40 7.85 10.09
CA GLU A 112 8.26 8.76 9.38
C GLU A 112 7.43 9.80 8.63
N GLY A 113 7.99 11.00 8.46
CA GLY A 113 7.30 12.09 7.83
C GLY A 113 6.29 12.74 8.78
N LYS A 114 5.39 13.49 8.20
CA LYS A 114 4.41 14.24 8.99
C LYS A 114 3.11 13.49 9.16
#